data_1cc10ae70abf1140fdbbda267248d008
#
_entry.id   1cc10ae70abf1140fdbbda267248d008
#
_cell.length_a   1.000
_cell.length_b   1.000
_cell.length_c   1.000
_cell.angle_alpha   90.00
_cell.angle_beta   90.00
_cell.angle_gamma   90.00
#
_symmetry.space_group_name_H-M   'P 1'
#
loop_
_entity.id
_entity.type
_entity.pdbx_description
1 polymer ?
#
loop_
_entity_poly.entity_id
_entity_poly.type
_entity_poly.pdbx_seq_one_letter_code
_entity_poly.pdbx_strand_id
1 'polypeptide(L)'
;VDPSHPFPYISGLSLNLAVLVKQPDTNEELFARVKVPGSLPRFIETAEFVGSRFIPLEKVIIANLDQLFPGMQIEDYYTFRITRNADLELEEEESENLLESMEQELLRRKFGPPVRLEVASEIDSELLTRLKVELSIRDEDISHYKEPLDLTGLNKIADLDRPELKFAPFRNQIVQELREVDLESNDEYFAAIRRNEILLHHPYDSFNSSVVRFLEAA
;
A
#
# COMPACT_ATOMS: atom_id res chain seq x y z
N VAL A 1 10.84 21.68 7.69
CA VAL A 1 11.45 21.14 8.92
C VAL A 1 12.58 22.06 9.30
N ASP A 2 12.47 22.65 10.46
CA ASP A 2 13.45 23.59 11.05
C ASP A 2 13.58 23.26 12.55
N PRO A 3 14.46 23.92 13.32
CA PRO A 3 14.63 23.66 14.76
C PRO A 3 13.35 23.81 15.60
N SER A 4 12.39 24.61 15.13
CA SER A 4 11.09 24.80 15.79
C SER A 4 10.03 23.79 15.32
N HIS A 5 10.25 23.14 14.18
CA HIS A 5 9.33 22.19 13.57
C HIS A 5 10.09 20.89 13.25
N PRO A 6 10.10 19.93 14.19
CA PRO A 6 10.79 18.66 14.00
C PRO A 6 10.21 17.86 12.83
N PHE A 7 10.99 16.87 12.39
CA PHE A 7 10.56 15.99 11.29
C PHE A 7 9.18 15.36 11.57
N PRO A 8 8.22 15.52 10.66
CA PRO A 8 6.85 15.08 10.93
C PRO A 8 6.74 13.57 10.95
N TYR A 9 5.84 13.06 11.77
CA TYR A 9 5.47 11.65 11.70
C TYR A 9 4.87 11.30 10.33
N ILE A 10 5.39 10.21 9.72
CA ILE A 10 4.93 9.70 8.43
C ILE A 10 4.21 8.38 8.65
N SER A 11 2.91 8.34 8.29
CA SER A 11 2.09 7.12 8.39
C SER A 11 2.53 6.07 7.38
N GLY A 12 2.50 4.79 7.79
CA GLY A 12 2.81 3.67 6.90
C GLY A 12 1.90 3.63 5.67
N LEU A 13 2.44 3.19 4.55
CA LEU A 13 1.79 3.01 3.26
C LEU A 13 1.22 4.29 2.62
N SER A 14 1.38 5.46 3.23
CA SER A 14 0.97 6.73 2.63
C SER A 14 2.00 7.22 1.61
N LEU A 15 1.50 7.71 0.47
CA LEU A 15 2.33 8.41 -0.51
C LEU A 15 2.57 9.84 -0.06
N ASN A 16 3.79 10.30 -0.18
CA ASN A 16 4.21 11.63 0.22
C ASN A 16 5.12 12.25 -0.85
N LEU A 17 5.20 13.58 -0.83
CA LEU A 17 6.23 14.35 -1.52
C LEU A 17 7.22 14.87 -0.48
N ALA A 18 8.49 14.65 -0.72
CA ALA A 18 9.58 15.36 -0.12
C ALA A 18 9.84 16.59 -0.99
N VAL A 19 9.73 17.78 -0.43
CA VAL A 19 9.87 19.03 -1.17
C VAL A 19 11.01 19.82 -0.55
N LEU A 20 11.94 20.25 -1.37
CA LEU A 20 12.97 21.22 -1.00
C LEU A 20 12.49 22.61 -1.39
N VAL A 21 12.37 23.47 -0.40
CA VAL A 21 11.97 24.85 -0.58
C VAL A 21 13.08 25.78 -0.08
N LYS A 22 13.27 26.87 -0.78
CA LYS A 22 14.29 27.87 -0.44
C LYS A 22 13.62 29.18 -0.10
N GLN A 23 14.04 29.77 1.01
CA GLN A 23 13.61 31.10 1.40
C GLN A 23 14.39 32.14 0.62
N PRO A 24 13.77 32.99 -0.22
CA PRO A 24 14.48 33.91 -1.09
C PRO A 24 15.35 34.93 -0.33
N ASP A 25 14.92 35.38 0.84
CA ASP A 25 15.60 36.42 1.61
C ASP A 25 16.86 35.93 2.33
N THR A 26 16.85 34.68 2.81
CA THR A 26 17.96 34.12 3.61
C THR A 26 18.79 33.09 2.84
N ASN A 27 18.32 32.65 1.67
CA ASN A 27 18.89 31.51 0.93
C ASN A 27 18.85 30.18 1.71
N GLU A 28 18.11 30.12 2.78
CA GLU A 28 17.99 28.92 3.59
C GLU A 28 17.16 27.86 2.87
N GLU A 29 17.68 26.62 2.80
CA GLU A 29 16.97 25.47 2.25
C GLU A 29 16.23 24.73 3.36
N LEU A 30 14.94 24.52 3.15
CA LEU A 30 14.07 23.85 4.10
C LEU A 30 13.44 22.62 3.47
N PHE A 31 13.36 21.55 4.26
CA PHE A 31 12.61 20.36 3.89
C PHE A 31 11.14 20.52 4.30
N ALA A 32 10.26 20.24 3.36
CA ALA A 32 8.83 20.17 3.61
C ALA A 32 8.26 18.81 3.16
N ARG A 33 7.27 18.34 3.88
CA ARG A 33 6.53 17.13 3.50
C ARG A 33 5.11 17.49 3.08
N VAL A 34 4.69 17.02 1.91
CA VAL A 34 3.30 17.08 1.48
C VAL A 34 2.74 15.67 1.36
N LYS A 35 1.71 15.35 2.15
CA LYS A 35 1.04 14.06 2.07
C LYS A 35 0.06 14.06 0.91
N VAL A 36 0.13 13.04 0.05
CA VAL A 36 -0.90 12.81 -0.97
C VAL A 36 -2.15 12.23 -0.26
N PRO A 37 -3.29 12.93 -0.28
CA PRO A 37 -4.46 12.51 0.48
C PRO A 37 -5.10 11.25 -0.11
N GLY A 38 -5.26 10.21 0.71
CA GLY A 38 -5.92 8.96 0.32
C GLY A 38 -7.44 9.06 0.21
N SER A 39 -8.05 10.19 0.64
CA SER A 39 -9.48 10.47 0.51
C SER A 39 -9.89 10.92 -0.90
N LEU A 40 -8.92 11.32 -1.72
CA LEU A 40 -9.14 11.70 -3.12
C LEU A 40 -8.81 10.53 -4.06
N PRO A 41 -9.42 10.48 -5.26
CA PRO A 41 -9.04 9.53 -6.27
C PRO A 41 -7.54 9.66 -6.61
N ARG A 42 -6.81 8.53 -6.61
CA ARG A 42 -5.37 8.51 -6.93
C ARG A 42 -5.08 8.92 -8.35
N PHE A 43 -5.96 8.55 -9.29
CA PHE A 43 -5.90 8.92 -10.69
C PHE A 43 -7.13 9.75 -11.03
N ILE A 44 -6.90 10.98 -11.49
CA ILE A 44 -7.93 11.95 -11.84
C ILE A 44 -8.17 11.85 -13.34
N GLU A 45 -9.40 11.55 -13.72
CA GLU A 45 -9.80 11.53 -15.13
C GLU A 45 -9.93 12.96 -15.67
N THR A 46 -9.36 13.19 -16.86
CA THR A 46 -9.42 14.48 -17.55
C THR A 46 -10.52 14.45 -18.59
N ALA A 47 -11.47 15.38 -18.50
CA ALA A 47 -12.68 15.43 -19.33
C ALA A 47 -12.46 15.98 -20.77
N GLU A 48 -11.28 16.50 -21.09
CA GLU A 48 -11.08 17.32 -22.29
C GLU A 48 -10.66 16.54 -23.55
N PHE A 49 -10.51 15.21 -23.47
CA PHE A 49 -9.94 14.43 -24.57
C PHE A 49 -10.83 13.26 -24.98
N VAL A 50 -10.81 12.96 -26.26
CA VAL A 50 -11.40 11.72 -26.80
C VAL A 50 -10.60 10.54 -26.24
N GLY A 51 -11.21 9.76 -25.35
CA GLY A 51 -10.60 8.65 -24.61
C GLY A 51 -10.29 8.98 -23.16
N SER A 52 -10.23 7.96 -22.32
CA SER A 52 -9.94 8.12 -20.89
C SER A 52 -8.46 8.43 -20.69
N ARG A 53 -8.17 9.59 -20.15
CA ARG A 53 -6.83 10.01 -19.71
C ARG A 53 -6.83 10.24 -18.21
N PHE A 54 -5.78 9.82 -17.55
CA PHE A 54 -5.66 9.91 -16.10
C PHE A 54 -4.38 10.64 -15.73
N ILE A 55 -4.48 11.53 -14.75
CA ILE A 55 -3.34 12.22 -14.15
C ILE A 55 -3.20 11.73 -12.72
N PRO A 56 -2.02 11.27 -12.28
CA PRO A 56 -1.76 10.94 -10.88
C PRO A 56 -1.95 12.17 -9.99
N LEU A 57 -2.59 11.99 -8.84
CA LEU A 57 -2.91 13.09 -7.91
C LEU A 57 -1.65 13.85 -7.46
N GLU A 58 -0.53 13.15 -7.25
CA GLU A 58 0.74 13.80 -6.90
C GLU A 58 1.23 14.74 -7.99
N LYS A 59 0.99 14.45 -9.26
CA LYS A 59 1.38 15.36 -10.36
C LYS A 59 0.53 16.64 -10.34
N VAL A 60 -0.75 16.53 -9.93
CA VAL A 60 -1.61 17.72 -9.74
C VAL A 60 -1.12 18.54 -8.55
N ILE A 61 -0.74 17.90 -7.44
CA ILE A 61 -0.19 18.58 -6.27
C ILE A 61 1.12 19.28 -6.65
N ILE A 62 2.03 18.57 -7.34
CA ILE A 62 3.31 19.12 -7.79
C ILE A 62 3.12 20.38 -8.65
N ALA A 63 2.17 20.35 -9.57
CA ALA A 63 1.87 21.48 -10.44
C ALA A 63 1.33 22.72 -9.69
N ASN A 64 1.00 22.58 -8.40
CA ASN A 64 0.44 23.65 -7.56
C ASN A 64 1.22 23.83 -6.24
N LEU A 65 2.49 23.40 -6.18
CA LEU A 65 3.31 23.52 -4.98
C LEU A 65 3.54 25.00 -4.59
N ASP A 66 3.59 25.90 -5.53
CA ASP A 66 3.70 27.34 -5.32
C ASP A 66 2.55 27.90 -4.47
N GLN A 67 1.35 27.33 -4.60
CA GLN A 67 0.20 27.70 -3.78
C GLN A 67 0.29 27.17 -2.35
N LEU A 68 0.99 26.06 -2.14
CA LEU A 68 1.21 25.47 -0.82
C LEU A 68 2.35 26.16 -0.06
N PHE A 69 3.30 26.74 -0.79
CA PHE A 69 4.49 27.40 -0.24
C PHE A 69 4.60 28.85 -0.75
N PRO A 70 3.65 29.74 -0.38
CA PRO A 70 3.64 31.09 -0.87
C PRO A 70 4.90 31.85 -0.42
N GLY A 71 5.56 32.50 -1.36
CA GLY A 71 6.79 33.25 -1.11
C GLY A 71 8.07 32.43 -1.00
N MET A 72 7.99 31.10 -1.14
CA MET A 72 9.15 30.22 -1.19
C MET A 72 9.48 29.84 -2.64
N GLN A 73 10.75 29.57 -2.92
CA GLN A 73 11.17 28.99 -4.18
C GLN A 73 11.17 27.46 -4.04
N ILE A 74 10.52 26.75 -4.96
CA ILE A 74 10.58 25.28 -5.02
C ILE A 74 11.86 24.91 -5.76
N GLU A 75 12.79 24.27 -5.07
CA GLU A 75 14.06 23.83 -5.65
C GLU A 75 13.90 22.43 -6.25
N ASP A 76 13.32 21.49 -5.48
CA ASP A 76 13.16 20.11 -5.93
C ASP A 76 12.02 19.40 -5.20
N TYR A 77 11.55 18.29 -5.77
CA TYR A 77 10.50 17.46 -5.17
C TYR A 77 10.60 16.02 -5.63
N TYR A 78 10.37 15.08 -4.71
CA TYR A 78 10.40 13.64 -4.98
C TYR A 78 9.28 12.91 -4.26
N THR A 79 8.74 11.89 -4.91
CA THR A 79 7.78 11.00 -4.25
C THR A 79 8.51 10.00 -3.37
N PHE A 80 7.91 9.72 -2.22
CA PHE A 80 8.39 8.65 -1.34
C PHE A 80 7.24 8.01 -0.57
N ARG A 81 7.48 6.78 -0.11
CA ARG A 81 6.54 5.99 0.67
C ARG A 81 7.30 5.16 1.68
N ILE A 82 6.73 4.98 2.87
CA ILE A 82 7.33 4.11 3.88
C ILE A 82 6.39 2.95 4.21
N THR A 83 6.96 1.80 4.50
CA THR A 83 6.26 0.70 5.16
C THR A 83 6.73 0.63 6.60
N ARG A 84 5.79 0.49 7.53
CA ARG A 84 6.08 0.30 8.94
C ARG A 84 5.82 -1.13 9.34
N ASN A 85 6.58 -1.63 10.30
CA ASN A 85 6.32 -2.93 10.88
C ASN A 85 4.93 -2.93 11.52
N ALA A 86 4.12 -3.91 11.15
CA ALA A 86 2.81 -4.16 11.73
C ALA A 86 2.82 -5.43 12.61
N ASP A 87 3.92 -6.18 12.61
CA ASP A 87 4.08 -7.32 13.49
C ASP A 87 4.28 -6.84 14.93
N LEU A 88 3.49 -7.40 15.78
CA LEU A 88 3.51 -7.18 17.20
C LEU A 88 4.06 -8.45 17.83
N GLU A 89 5.24 -8.36 18.37
CA GLU A 89 5.62 -9.28 19.40
C GLU A 89 4.70 -8.94 20.60
N LEU A 90 3.67 -9.74 20.78
CA LEU A 90 2.93 -9.80 22.02
C LEU A 90 3.92 -10.33 23.07
N GLU A 91 4.66 -9.45 23.72
CA GLU A 91 5.11 -9.78 25.05
C GLU A 91 3.83 -9.96 25.87
N GLU A 92 3.56 -11.22 26.22
CA GLU A 92 2.49 -11.62 27.12
C GLU A 92 2.79 -11.06 28.55
N GLU A 93 2.90 -9.76 28.65
CA GLU A 93 2.74 -9.10 29.94
C GLU A 93 1.25 -9.02 30.22
N GLU A 94 0.84 -9.78 31.20
CA GLU A 94 -0.49 -9.91 31.78
C GLU A 94 -1.24 -8.56 31.82
N SER A 95 -1.91 -8.20 30.73
CA SER A 95 -2.83 -7.09 30.76
C SER A 95 -4.21 -7.63 31.12
N GLU A 96 -4.65 -7.34 32.33
CA GLU A 96 -5.96 -7.71 32.87
C GLU A 96 -7.13 -7.13 32.06
N ASN A 97 -6.87 -6.31 31.02
CA ASN A 97 -7.90 -5.63 30.24
C ASN A 97 -7.67 -5.74 28.72
N LEU A 98 -8.46 -6.59 28.06
CA LEU A 98 -8.42 -6.81 26.62
C LEU A 98 -8.57 -5.52 25.80
N LEU A 99 -9.34 -4.55 26.29
CA LEU A 99 -9.62 -3.31 25.58
C LEU A 99 -8.38 -2.41 25.56
N GLU A 100 -7.67 -2.35 26.68
CA GLU A 100 -6.42 -1.58 26.82
C GLU A 100 -5.29 -2.19 25.99
N SER A 101 -5.22 -3.53 25.92
CA SER A 101 -4.30 -4.25 25.02
C SER A 101 -4.60 -3.96 23.55
N MET A 102 -5.87 -3.97 23.14
CA MET A 102 -6.26 -3.64 21.78
C MET A 102 -5.96 -2.18 21.39
N GLU A 103 -6.17 -1.24 22.31
CA GLU A 103 -5.81 0.17 22.07
C GLU A 103 -4.29 0.36 21.93
N GLN A 104 -3.50 -0.28 22.79
CA GLN A 104 -2.05 -0.27 22.70
C GLN A 104 -1.57 -0.90 21.38
N GLU A 105 -2.20 -2.00 20.97
CA GLU A 105 -1.90 -2.67 19.72
C GLU A 105 -2.18 -1.80 18.50
N LEU A 106 -3.32 -1.11 18.45
CA LEU A 106 -3.66 -0.16 17.40
C LEU A 106 -2.65 1.01 17.34
N LEU A 107 -2.20 1.48 18.49
CA LEU A 107 -1.16 2.51 18.59
C LEU A 107 0.20 1.99 18.08
N ARG A 108 0.62 0.79 18.46
CA ARG A 108 1.86 0.16 17.99
C ARG A 108 1.84 -0.03 16.46
N ARG A 109 0.76 -0.57 15.90
CA ARG A 109 0.60 -0.68 14.42
C ARG A 109 0.72 0.66 13.72
N LYS A 110 0.18 1.69 14.33
CA LYS A 110 0.25 3.04 13.79
C LYS A 110 1.67 3.62 13.85
N PHE A 111 2.42 3.31 14.91
CA PHE A 111 3.72 3.91 15.22
C PHE A 111 4.90 2.94 15.13
N GLY A 112 4.72 1.74 14.58
CA GLY A 112 5.80 0.77 14.38
C GLY A 112 7.00 1.37 13.61
N PRO A 113 8.21 0.84 13.80
CA PRO A 113 9.40 1.35 13.12
C PRO A 113 9.27 1.21 11.61
N PRO A 114 9.82 2.15 10.83
CA PRO A 114 9.94 1.99 9.39
C PRO A 114 10.82 0.77 9.07
N VAL A 115 10.34 -0.07 8.15
CA VAL A 115 11.07 -1.27 7.68
C VAL A 115 11.35 -1.22 6.18
N ARG A 116 10.81 -0.23 5.47
CA ARG A 116 11.07 -0.01 4.05
C ARG A 116 10.80 1.43 3.67
N LEU A 117 11.72 1.99 2.88
CA LEU A 117 11.59 3.28 2.23
C LEU A 117 11.60 3.07 0.72
N GLU A 118 10.52 3.48 0.07
CA GLU A 118 10.39 3.51 -1.39
C GLU A 118 10.54 4.95 -1.85
N VAL A 119 11.43 5.19 -2.79
CA VAL A 119 11.74 6.54 -3.31
C VAL A 119 11.75 6.56 -4.83
N ALA A 120 11.51 7.73 -5.40
CA ALA A 120 11.75 7.95 -6.82
C ALA A 120 13.23 7.69 -7.17
N SER A 121 13.49 7.09 -8.33
CA SER A 121 14.86 6.70 -8.75
C SER A 121 15.79 7.89 -8.85
N GLU A 122 15.25 9.06 -9.15
CA GLU A 122 15.98 10.30 -9.39
C GLU A 122 16.16 11.14 -8.12
N ILE A 123 15.79 10.60 -6.93
CA ILE A 123 15.89 11.35 -5.68
C ILE A 123 17.31 11.86 -5.44
N ASP A 124 17.43 13.10 -5.02
CA ASP A 124 18.69 13.70 -4.65
C ASP A 124 19.34 12.97 -3.46
N SER A 125 20.67 12.84 -3.49
CA SER A 125 21.42 12.07 -2.50
C SER A 125 21.42 12.70 -1.11
N GLU A 126 21.37 14.02 -1.00
CA GLU A 126 21.32 14.74 0.28
C GLU A 126 19.96 14.58 0.91
N LEU A 127 18.89 14.72 0.11
CA LEU A 127 17.52 14.50 0.54
C LEU A 127 17.29 13.04 0.97
N LEU A 128 17.83 12.08 0.22
CA LEU A 128 17.78 10.68 0.60
C LEU A 128 18.47 10.43 1.94
N THR A 129 19.66 10.99 2.12
CA THR A 129 20.42 10.88 3.37
C THR A 129 19.62 11.46 4.54
N ARG A 130 18.96 12.60 4.35
CA ARG A 130 18.08 13.19 5.35
C ARG A 130 16.92 12.28 5.71
N LEU A 131 16.22 11.73 4.72
CA LEU A 131 15.13 10.77 4.97
C LEU A 131 15.62 9.54 5.73
N LYS A 132 16.80 9.00 5.39
CA LYS A 132 17.41 7.87 6.10
C LYS A 132 17.62 8.16 7.58
N VAL A 133 18.23 9.29 7.88
CA VAL A 133 18.53 9.70 9.26
C VAL A 133 17.25 9.91 10.06
N GLU A 134 16.31 10.68 9.53
CA GLU A 134 15.05 11.01 10.21
C GLU A 134 14.13 9.81 10.42
N LEU A 135 14.16 8.86 9.49
CA LEU A 135 13.38 7.62 9.57
C LEU A 135 14.14 6.48 10.27
N SER A 136 15.43 6.66 10.57
CA SER A 136 16.32 5.62 11.13
C SER A 136 16.29 4.34 10.29
N ILE A 137 16.33 4.45 8.95
CA ILE A 137 16.22 3.33 8.03
C ILE A 137 17.58 2.95 7.43
N ARG A 138 17.82 1.66 7.19
CA ARG A 138 19.08 1.15 6.66
C ARG A 138 19.10 1.18 5.13
N ASP A 139 20.27 1.20 4.53
CA ASP A 139 20.43 1.21 3.06
C ASP A 139 19.78 0.00 2.38
N GLU A 140 19.85 -1.15 3.00
CA GLU A 140 19.26 -2.40 2.49
C GLU A 140 17.72 -2.37 2.45
N ASP A 141 17.10 -1.49 3.22
CA ASP A 141 15.65 -1.32 3.32
C ASP A 141 15.14 -0.20 2.37
N ILE A 142 16.02 0.39 1.56
CA ILE A 142 15.67 1.42 0.58
C ILE A 142 15.50 0.82 -0.80
N SER A 143 14.40 1.15 -1.44
CA SER A 143 14.10 0.70 -2.80
C SER A 143 13.84 1.90 -3.72
N HIS A 144 14.55 1.93 -4.85
CA HIS A 144 14.42 2.98 -5.86
C HIS A 144 13.48 2.51 -6.98
N TYR A 145 12.48 3.30 -7.31
CA TYR A 145 11.50 2.99 -8.34
C TYR A 145 11.33 4.13 -9.32
N LYS A 146 11.08 3.76 -10.58
CA LYS A 146 10.49 4.71 -11.52
C LYS A 146 9.05 5.00 -11.10
N GLU A 147 8.66 6.25 -11.17
CA GLU A 147 7.28 6.63 -10.86
C GLU A 147 6.27 5.93 -11.81
N PRO A 148 5.04 5.71 -11.37
CA PRO A 148 4.48 6.09 -10.06
C PRO A 148 4.75 5.07 -8.95
N LEU A 149 4.91 5.55 -7.71
CA LEU A 149 4.84 4.73 -6.50
C LEU A 149 3.38 4.44 -6.16
N ASP A 150 3.13 3.49 -5.25
CA ASP A 150 1.79 3.13 -4.79
C ASP A 150 0.83 2.76 -5.93
N LEU A 151 1.02 1.57 -6.48
CA LEU A 151 0.23 1.10 -7.63
C LEU A 151 -1.20 0.64 -7.26
N THR A 152 -1.59 0.68 -5.98
CA THR A 152 -2.94 0.24 -5.55
C THR A 152 -4.07 1.04 -6.21
N GLY A 153 -3.82 2.31 -6.52
CA GLY A 153 -4.77 3.16 -7.24
C GLY A 153 -5.08 2.71 -8.67
N LEU A 154 -4.26 1.85 -9.29
CA LEU A 154 -4.47 1.33 -10.64
C LEU A 154 -5.70 0.43 -10.75
N ASN A 155 -6.21 -0.11 -9.64
CA ASN A 155 -7.45 -0.89 -9.64
C ASN A 155 -8.61 -0.12 -10.28
N LYS A 156 -8.73 1.18 -10.02
CA LYS A 156 -9.77 2.02 -10.65
C LYS A 156 -9.64 2.12 -12.17
N ILE A 157 -8.41 2.07 -12.69
CA ILE A 157 -8.17 2.05 -14.15
C ILE A 157 -8.49 0.65 -14.68
N ALA A 158 -8.15 -0.40 -13.95
CA ALA A 158 -8.49 -1.77 -14.32
C ALA A 158 -10.01 -2.03 -14.35
N ASP A 159 -10.78 -1.31 -13.52
CA ASP A 159 -12.24 -1.43 -13.44
C ASP A 159 -12.97 -0.72 -14.59
N LEU A 160 -12.28 0.05 -15.43
CA LEU A 160 -12.90 0.69 -16.60
C LEU A 160 -13.61 -0.34 -17.49
N ASP A 161 -14.73 0.08 -18.09
CA ASP A 161 -15.48 -0.77 -19.03
C ASP A 161 -14.75 -0.86 -20.39
N ARG A 162 -13.73 -1.70 -20.40
CA ARG A 162 -12.87 -1.97 -21.56
C ARG A 162 -12.63 -3.48 -21.64
N PRO A 163 -13.69 -4.25 -22.02
CA PRO A 163 -13.62 -5.72 -22.03
C PRO A 163 -12.53 -6.25 -22.98
N GLU A 164 -12.22 -5.51 -24.05
CA GLU A 164 -11.15 -5.85 -25.01
C GLU A 164 -9.73 -5.81 -24.42
N LEU A 165 -9.56 -5.16 -23.27
CA LEU A 165 -8.29 -5.07 -22.53
C LEU A 165 -8.24 -6.00 -21.29
N LYS A 166 -9.28 -6.80 -21.08
CA LYS A 166 -9.39 -7.69 -19.90
C LYS A 166 -9.31 -9.15 -20.35
N PHE A 167 -8.76 -9.96 -19.48
CA PHE A 167 -8.89 -11.40 -19.63
C PHE A 167 -10.37 -11.82 -19.49
N ALA A 168 -10.76 -12.86 -20.20
CA ALA A 168 -12.06 -13.47 -20.00
C ALA A 168 -12.24 -13.90 -18.54
N PRO A 169 -13.46 -13.76 -17.96
CA PRO A 169 -13.72 -14.23 -16.62
C PRO A 169 -13.32 -15.69 -16.44
N PHE A 170 -12.48 -15.98 -15.46
CA PHE A 170 -12.08 -17.33 -15.15
C PHE A 170 -13.22 -18.05 -14.40
N ARG A 171 -13.47 -19.31 -14.78
CA ARG A 171 -14.39 -20.20 -14.06
C ARG A 171 -13.56 -21.24 -13.32
N ASN A 172 -13.60 -21.21 -12.01
CA ASN A 172 -12.97 -22.23 -11.19
C ASN A 172 -13.62 -23.60 -11.42
N GLN A 173 -12.85 -24.66 -11.21
CA GLN A 173 -13.27 -26.04 -11.44
C GLN A 173 -13.31 -26.79 -10.11
N ILE A 174 -14.15 -27.80 -10.03
CA ILE A 174 -14.09 -28.77 -8.94
C ILE A 174 -12.86 -29.64 -9.20
N VAL A 175 -12.00 -29.78 -8.18
CA VAL A 175 -10.83 -30.67 -8.26
C VAL A 175 -11.23 -32.09 -8.62
N GLN A 176 -10.40 -32.79 -9.37
CA GLN A 176 -10.75 -34.07 -9.97
C GLN A 176 -11.26 -35.09 -8.95
N GLU A 177 -10.65 -35.14 -7.79
CA GLU A 177 -10.95 -36.08 -6.71
C GLU A 177 -12.35 -35.88 -6.08
N LEU A 178 -12.93 -34.68 -6.27
CA LEU A 178 -14.25 -34.31 -5.74
C LEU A 178 -15.34 -34.23 -6.80
N ARG A 179 -15.05 -34.45 -8.08
CA ARG A 179 -16.02 -34.25 -9.18
C ARG A 179 -17.21 -35.21 -9.14
N GLU A 180 -16.98 -36.46 -8.68
CA GLU A 180 -17.98 -37.50 -8.64
C GLU A 180 -18.53 -37.73 -7.22
N VAL A 181 -18.14 -36.89 -6.28
CA VAL A 181 -18.56 -36.99 -4.88
C VAL A 181 -19.83 -36.18 -4.69
N ASP A 182 -20.82 -36.74 -4.01
CA ASP A 182 -21.95 -35.97 -3.53
C ASP A 182 -21.46 -34.99 -2.46
N LEU A 183 -21.33 -33.71 -2.86
CA LEU A 183 -20.85 -32.66 -1.98
C LEU A 183 -21.82 -32.31 -0.85
N GLU A 184 -23.08 -32.78 -0.89
CA GLU A 184 -24.02 -32.59 0.21
C GLU A 184 -23.90 -33.73 1.25
N SER A 185 -23.27 -34.83 0.89
CA SER A 185 -22.99 -35.95 1.79
C SER A 185 -21.65 -35.76 2.52
N ASN A 186 -21.69 -35.53 3.84
CA ASN A 186 -20.48 -35.43 4.67
C ASN A 186 -19.67 -36.74 4.63
N ASP A 187 -20.33 -37.87 4.65
CA ASP A 187 -19.66 -39.17 4.65
C ASP A 187 -18.89 -39.43 3.36
N GLU A 188 -19.46 -39.13 2.20
CA GLU A 188 -18.82 -39.29 0.92
C GLU A 188 -17.68 -38.31 0.75
N TYR A 189 -17.87 -37.07 1.20
CA TYR A 189 -16.85 -36.04 1.15
C TYR A 189 -15.60 -36.43 1.95
N PHE A 190 -15.77 -36.83 3.21
CA PHE A 190 -14.65 -37.28 4.03
C PHE A 190 -14.08 -38.63 3.56
N ALA A 191 -14.89 -39.50 2.94
CA ALA A 191 -14.39 -40.73 2.34
C ALA A 191 -13.45 -40.42 1.15
N ALA A 192 -13.73 -39.39 0.35
CA ALA A 192 -12.87 -38.97 -0.73
C ALA A 192 -11.50 -38.46 -0.21
N ILE A 193 -11.53 -37.62 0.82
CA ILE A 193 -10.30 -37.10 1.46
C ILE A 193 -9.48 -38.26 2.09
N ARG A 194 -10.13 -39.24 2.72
CA ARG A 194 -9.42 -40.39 3.28
C ARG A 194 -8.81 -41.32 2.23
N ARG A 195 -9.35 -41.32 1.01
CA ARG A 195 -8.81 -42.16 -0.09
C ARG A 195 -7.58 -41.55 -0.75
N ASN A 196 -7.55 -40.24 -0.90
CA ASN A 196 -6.48 -39.54 -1.60
C ASN A 196 -6.14 -38.22 -0.91
N GLU A 197 -4.87 -37.87 -0.93
CA GLU A 197 -4.45 -36.50 -0.66
C GLU A 197 -4.95 -35.60 -1.78
N ILE A 198 -5.59 -34.46 -1.42
CA ILE A 198 -6.16 -33.53 -2.38
C ILE A 198 -5.35 -32.23 -2.33
N LEU A 199 -4.67 -31.90 -3.41
CA LEU A 199 -3.98 -30.62 -3.57
C LEU A 199 -4.93 -29.63 -4.23
N LEU A 200 -5.10 -28.46 -3.60
CA LEU A 200 -5.95 -27.38 -4.09
C LEU A 200 -5.09 -26.21 -4.55
N HIS A 201 -5.40 -25.68 -5.73
CA HIS A 201 -4.75 -24.50 -6.28
C HIS A 201 -5.76 -23.39 -6.55
N HIS A 202 -5.97 -22.54 -5.55
CA HIS A 202 -6.87 -21.40 -5.70
C HIS A 202 -6.21 -20.26 -6.47
N PRO A 203 -6.95 -19.51 -7.31
CA PRO A 203 -8.41 -19.56 -7.55
C PRO A 203 -8.85 -20.55 -8.63
N TYR A 204 -7.97 -21.38 -9.16
CA TYR A 204 -8.27 -22.30 -10.26
C TYR A 204 -9.20 -23.43 -9.82
N ASP A 205 -8.97 -24.00 -8.65
CA ASP A 205 -9.91 -24.91 -8.01
C ASP A 205 -10.94 -24.13 -7.19
N SER A 206 -12.17 -24.66 -7.16
CA SER A 206 -13.28 -24.04 -6.46
C SER A 206 -13.06 -24.05 -4.95
N PHE A 207 -12.95 -22.89 -4.35
CA PHE A 207 -12.87 -22.73 -2.90
C PHE A 207 -14.15 -23.18 -2.20
N ASN A 208 -15.31 -22.91 -2.81
CA ASN A 208 -16.60 -23.28 -2.23
C ASN A 208 -16.81 -24.79 -2.17
N SER A 209 -16.51 -25.53 -3.24
CA SER A 209 -16.68 -26.99 -3.28
C SER A 209 -15.56 -27.76 -2.57
N SER A 210 -14.54 -27.09 -2.09
CA SER A 210 -13.43 -27.69 -1.36
C SER A 210 -13.33 -27.17 0.07
N VAL A 211 -12.70 -26.03 0.30
CA VAL A 211 -12.42 -25.53 1.66
C VAL A 211 -13.69 -25.17 2.42
N VAL A 212 -14.62 -24.41 1.79
CA VAL A 212 -15.87 -24.04 2.46
C VAL A 212 -16.66 -25.30 2.81
N ARG A 213 -16.79 -26.21 1.82
CA ARG A 213 -17.49 -27.48 2.04
C ARG A 213 -16.86 -28.34 3.14
N PHE A 214 -15.53 -28.34 3.24
CA PHE A 214 -14.82 -29.02 4.33
C PHE A 214 -15.21 -28.46 5.70
N LEU A 215 -15.22 -27.13 5.84
CA LEU A 215 -15.55 -26.46 7.09
C LEU A 215 -17.01 -26.66 7.51
N GLU A 216 -17.92 -26.74 6.52
CA GLU A 216 -19.35 -26.99 6.77
C GLU A 216 -19.64 -28.45 7.15
N ALA A 217 -18.79 -29.38 6.71
CA ALA A 217 -18.93 -30.80 6.97
C ALA A 217 -18.28 -31.24 8.29
N ALA A 218 -17.34 -30.46 8.81
CA ALA A 218 -16.58 -30.75 10.03
C ALA A 218 -17.33 -30.33 11.28
#